data_ebaffdaa3795eca8593a9e5d9ed5b430
#
_entry.id   ebaffdaa3795eca8593a9e5d9ed5b430
#
_cell.length_a   1.000
_cell.length_b   1.000
_cell.length_c   1.000
_cell.angle_alpha   90.00
_cell.angle_beta   90.00
_cell.angle_gamma   90.00
#
_symmetry.space_group_name_H-M   'P 1'
#
loop_
_entity.id
_entity.type
_entity.pdbx_description
1 polymer ?
#
loop_
_entity_poly.entity_id
_entity_poly.type
_entity_poly.pdbx_seq_one_letter_code
_entity_poly.pdbx_strand_id
1 'polypeptide(L)'
;MRSPFRVTSLKPFALGLAALALLAISPLAVSAPSAAPADTREMKVVQPQDVHALIAANKGKVVFLNFFATYCVPCHTEFPDIIKMARKYQNAGVQVVEVSMNDNSDPSDKGAMLKWLGETNPPFPVYIASSLEDDFYKGVSPQWAKDGEGLPMTMIFDRDGKMVHYYQRALTLAEMESDVTPLLAAK
;
A
#
# COMPACT_ATOMS: atom_id res chain seq x y z
N MET A 1 14.10 -36.39 94.07
CA MET A 1 14.44 -35.17 94.83
C MET A 1 14.11 -33.94 94.03
N ARG A 2 13.15 -33.15 94.54
CA ARG A 2 12.89 -31.71 94.39
C ARG A 2 13.00 -31.02 92.99
N SER A 3 11.79 -30.61 92.59
CA SER A 3 11.56 -29.46 91.65
C SER A 3 12.35 -28.19 92.06
N PRO A 4 12.43 -27.17 91.16
CA PRO A 4 11.31 -26.23 91.18
C PRO A 4 10.91 -25.66 89.83
N PHE A 5 9.68 -25.24 89.83
CA PHE A 5 9.00 -24.37 88.88
C PHE A 5 9.73 -23.10 88.55
N ARG A 6 9.73 -22.70 87.25
CA ARG A 6 9.93 -21.29 86.86
C ARG A 6 8.79 -20.84 85.96
N VAL A 7 8.03 -19.93 86.51
CA VAL A 7 7.05 -19.12 85.82
C VAL A 7 7.81 -18.09 84.90
N THR A 8 7.50 -18.00 83.66
CA THR A 8 7.95 -16.91 82.83
C THR A 8 6.86 -16.39 81.93
N SER A 9 6.39 -15.23 82.37
CA SER A 9 6.06 -14.04 81.63
C SER A 9 5.33 -14.17 80.26
N LEU A 10 4.04 -13.79 80.30
CA LEU A 10 3.24 -13.41 79.16
C LEU A 10 3.83 -12.13 78.52
N LYS A 11 4.10 -12.18 77.22
CA LYS A 11 4.34 -10.99 76.40
C LYS A 11 3.09 -10.62 75.61
N PRO A 12 2.80 -9.33 75.42
CA PRO A 12 1.57 -8.89 74.84
C PRO A 12 1.52 -9.12 73.30
N PHE A 13 0.35 -9.53 72.89
CA PHE A 13 -0.03 -9.64 71.45
C PHE A 13 0.03 -8.26 70.80
N ALA A 14 0.97 -8.07 69.89
CA ALA A 14 0.93 -6.93 68.97
C ALA A 14 -0.05 -7.27 67.83
N LEU A 15 -1.15 -6.51 67.74
CA LEU A 15 -2.07 -6.52 66.61
C LEU A 15 -1.31 -6.01 65.37
N GLY A 16 -0.92 -6.94 64.50
CA GLY A 16 -0.46 -6.57 63.17
C GLY A 16 -1.66 -6.20 62.29
N LEU A 17 -1.75 -4.91 61.90
CA LEU A 17 -2.64 -4.48 60.82
C LEU A 17 -2.25 -5.21 59.55
N ALA A 18 -3.09 -6.10 59.06
CA ALA A 18 -3.01 -6.64 57.71
C ALA A 18 -3.40 -5.52 56.72
N ALA A 19 -2.39 -4.92 56.11
CA ALA A 19 -2.62 -4.03 54.96
C ALA A 19 -3.07 -4.86 53.77
N LEU A 20 -4.36 -4.83 53.46
CA LEU A 20 -4.91 -5.34 52.19
C LEU A 20 -4.35 -4.51 51.04
N ALA A 21 -3.33 -5.01 50.36
CA ALA A 21 -2.87 -4.45 49.10
C ALA A 21 -3.95 -4.76 48.05
N LEU A 22 -4.79 -3.78 47.73
CA LEU A 22 -5.62 -3.79 46.53
C LEU A 22 -4.69 -3.72 45.32
N LEU A 23 -4.46 -4.86 44.67
CA LEU A 23 -3.91 -4.95 43.35
C LEU A 23 -4.91 -4.30 42.38
N ALA A 24 -4.63 -3.03 42.03
CA ALA A 24 -5.33 -2.35 40.97
C ALA A 24 -4.97 -3.04 39.64
N ILE A 25 -5.85 -3.90 39.16
CA ILE A 25 -5.77 -4.44 37.80
C ILE A 25 -6.12 -3.28 36.88
N SER A 26 -5.06 -2.60 36.37
CA SER A 26 -5.22 -1.61 35.30
C SER A 26 -5.67 -2.37 34.04
N PRO A 27 -6.83 -2.04 33.43
CA PRO A 27 -7.19 -2.60 32.15
C PRO A 27 -6.13 -2.12 31.13
N LEU A 28 -5.41 -3.06 30.54
CA LEU A 28 -4.63 -2.79 29.34
C LEU A 28 -5.61 -2.25 28.29
N ALA A 29 -5.56 -0.95 28.07
CA ALA A 29 -6.26 -0.33 26.97
C ALA A 29 -5.65 -0.90 25.69
N VAL A 30 -6.31 -1.90 25.11
CA VAL A 30 -6.05 -2.33 23.73
C VAL A 30 -6.43 -1.12 22.88
N SER A 31 -5.41 -0.36 22.47
CA SER A 31 -5.58 0.68 21.45
C SER A 31 -6.06 -0.05 20.19
N ALA A 32 -7.35 0.09 19.87
CA ALA A 32 -7.83 -0.26 18.56
C ALA A 32 -6.97 0.45 17.52
N PRO A 33 -6.58 -0.21 16.41
CA PRO A 33 -5.87 0.46 15.34
C PRO A 33 -6.73 1.65 14.93
N SER A 34 -6.18 2.85 15.13
CA SER A 34 -6.79 4.09 14.66
C SER A 34 -7.00 3.91 13.16
N ALA A 35 -8.25 3.85 12.73
CA ALA A 35 -8.57 3.95 11.32
C ALA A 35 -7.87 5.21 10.81
N ALA A 36 -6.97 5.04 9.85
CA ALA A 36 -6.33 6.16 9.20
C ALA A 36 -7.44 7.12 8.74
N PRO A 37 -7.27 8.43 8.93
CA PRO A 37 -8.30 9.39 8.54
C PRO A 37 -8.66 9.17 7.08
N ALA A 38 -9.96 9.19 6.80
CA ALA A 38 -10.50 9.08 5.46
C ALA A 38 -9.74 10.05 4.56
N ASP A 39 -9.08 9.48 3.68
CA ASP A 39 -8.30 9.88 2.55
C ASP A 39 -8.31 11.37 2.18
N THR A 40 -7.33 12.08 2.74
CA THR A 40 -6.85 13.36 2.21
C THR A 40 -5.75 13.13 1.16
N ARG A 41 -5.74 11.97 0.47
CA ARG A 41 -4.78 11.73 -0.61
C ARG A 41 -5.04 12.75 -1.70
N GLU A 42 -4.29 13.81 -1.68
CA GLU A 42 -4.20 14.70 -2.81
C GLU A 42 -3.55 13.92 -3.96
N MET A 43 -4.37 13.48 -4.91
CA MET A 43 -3.87 12.80 -6.09
C MET A 43 -3.08 13.81 -6.92
N LYS A 44 -1.79 13.55 -7.04
CA LYS A 44 -0.92 14.40 -7.84
C LYS A 44 -1.25 14.21 -9.33
N VAL A 45 -1.54 15.32 -10.00
CA VAL A 45 -1.68 15.36 -11.45
C VAL A 45 -0.31 15.19 -12.09
N VAL A 46 -0.20 14.31 -13.08
CA VAL A 46 1.05 14.04 -13.80
C VAL A 46 0.91 14.32 -15.29
N GLN A 47 1.94 14.95 -15.84
CA GLN A 47 2.17 15.11 -17.26
C GLN A 47 2.98 13.90 -17.78
N PRO A 48 3.08 13.65 -19.10
CA PRO A 48 3.89 12.57 -19.64
C PRO A 48 5.34 12.58 -19.17
N GLN A 49 5.96 13.76 -19.10
CA GLN A 49 7.33 13.92 -18.59
C GLN A 49 7.47 13.57 -17.11
N ASP A 50 6.42 13.78 -16.29
CA ASP A 50 6.42 13.35 -14.89
C ASP A 50 6.38 11.83 -14.78
N VAL A 51 5.65 11.14 -15.67
CA VAL A 51 5.65 9.67 -15.75
C VAL A 51 7.06 9.15 -16.04
N HIS A 52 7.76 9.74 -17.01
CA HIS A 52 9.15 9.40 -17.29
C HIS A 52 10.08 9.69 -16.10
N ALA A 53 9.86 10.81 -15.41
CA ALA A 53 10.62 11.14 -14.20
C ALA A 53 10.38 10.14 -13.07
N LEU A 54 9.15 9.64 -12.89
CA LEU A 54 8.83 8.59 -11.93
C LEU A 54 9.56 7.27 -12.23
N ILE A 55 9.63 6.87 -13.50
CA ILE A 55 10.41 5.70 -13.93
C ILE A 55 11.89 5.93 -13.61
N ALA A 56 12.44 7.07 -14.00
CA ALA A 56 13.84 7.41 -13.81
C ALA A 56 14.24 7.48 -12.31
N ALA A 57 13.35 8.00 -11.47
CA ALA A 57 13.56 8.08 -10.01
C ALA A 57 13.57 6.71 -9.31
N ASN A 58 13.06 5.68 -9.98
CA ASN A 58 13.01 4.32 -9.47
C ASN A 58 14.06 3.38 -10.11
N LYS A 59 15.11 3.92 -10.75
CA LYS A 59 16.23 3.08 -11.21
C LYS A 59 16.79 2.24 -10.07
N GLY A 60 17.18 1.01 -10.38
CA GLY A 60 17.55 -0.02 -9.41
C GLY A 60 16.38 -0.89 -8.95
N LYS A 61 15.14 -0.50 -9.26
CA LYS A 61 13.93 -1.30 -9.02
C LYS A 61 13.28 -1.71 -10.34
N VAL A 62 12.50 -2.77 -10.30
CA VAL A 62 11.55 -3.11 -11.35
C VAL A 62 10.34 -2.19 -11.19
N VAL A 63 10.00 -1.42 -12.22
CA VAL A 63 8.83 -0.53 -12.19
C VAL A 63 7.67 -1.19 -12.91
N PHE A 64 6.57 -1.40 -12.20
CA PHE A 64 5.30 -1.84 -12.74
C PHE A 64 4.40 -0.59 -12.87
N LEU A 65 4.28 -0.05 -14.06
CA LEU A 65 3.47 1.13 -14.38
C LEU A 65 2.16 0.65 -15.03
N ASN A 66 1.05 0.99 -14.39
CA ASN A 66 -0.27 0.65 -14.91
C ASN A 66 -1.13 1.90 -15.08
N PHE A 67 -1.96 1.89 -16.12
CA PHE A 67 -2.94 2.93 -16.42
C PHE A 67 -4.33 2.32 -16.37
N PHE A 68 -5.22 2.97 -15.64
CA PHE A 68 -6.56 2.47 -15.35
C PHE A 68 -7.57 3.61 -15.26
N ALA A 69 -8.87 3.27 -15.20
CA ALA A 69 -9.92 4.23 -14.87
C ALA A 69 -11.00 3.57 -14.02
N THR A 70 -11.74 4.35 -13.25
CA THR A 70 -12.82 3.85 -12.39
C THR A 70 -14.01 3.31 -13.17
N TYR A 71 -14.18 3.70 -14.42
CA TYR A 71 -15.21 3.18 -15.34
C TYR A 71 -14.75 1.96 -16.16
N CYS A 72 -13.48 1.58 -16.03
CA CYS A 72 -12.90 0.47 -16.79
C CYS A 72 -13.16 -0.87 -16.09
N VAL A 73 -14.10 -1.66 -16.57
CA VAL A 73 -14.47 -2.95 -15.96
C VAL A 73 -13.30 -3.94 -15.82
N PRO A 74 -12.47 -4.19 -16.86
CA PRO A 74 -11.34 -5.09 -16.71
C PRO A 74 -10.28 -4.57 -15.72
N CYS A 75 -10.14 -3.24 -15.54
CA CYS A 75 -9.27 -2.67 -14.53
C CYS A 75 -9.72 -3.04 -13.11
N HIS A 76 -11.03 -3.10 -12.84
CA HIS A 76 -11.54 -3.57 -11.56
C HIS A 76 -11.17 -5.03 -11.25
N THR A 77 -11.09 -5.86 -12.27
CA THR A 77 -10.69 -7.27 -12.12
C THR A 77 -9.20 -7.41 -11.81
N GLU A 78 -8.37 -6.58 -12.43
CA GLU A 78 -6.91 -6.63 -12.31
C GLU A 78 -6.40 -6.00 -11.00
N PHE A 79 -6.99 -4.90 -10.56
CA PHE A 79 -6.47 -4.06 -9.47
C PHE A 79 -6.22 -4.80 -8.14
N PRO A 80 -7.09 -5.73 -7.68
CA PRO A 80 -6.79 -6.55 -6.50
C PRO A 80 -5.52 -7.40 -6.64
N ASP A 81 -5.20 -7.87 -7.83
CA ASP A 81 -4.01 -8.67 -8.11
C ASP A 81 -2.76 -7.80 -8.15
N ILE A 82 -2.86 -6.56 -8.67
CA ILE A 82 -1.78 -5.57 -8.56
C ILE A 82 -1.46 -5.27 -7.09
N ILE A 83 -2.48 -5.09 -6.23
CA ILE A 83 -2.28 -4.89 -4.79
C ILE A 83 -1.57 -6.08 -4.14
N LYS A 84 -1.95 -7.32 -4.47
CA LYS A 84 -1.29 -8.53 -3.95
C LYS A 84 0.18 -8.59 -4.39
N MET A 85 0.43 -8.36 -5.68
CA MET A 85 1.77 -8.35 -6.26
C MET A 85 2.64 -7.27 -5.59
N ALA A 86 2.12 -6.04 -5.46
CA ALA A 86 2.83 -4.95 -4.79
C ALA A 86 3.22 -5.32 -3.35
N ARG A 87 2.28 -5.81 -2.54
CA ARG A 87 2.54 -6.22 -1.15
C ARG A 87 3.59 -7.32 -1.05
N LYS A 88 3.59 -8.26 -1.98
CA LYS A 88 4.55 -9.37 -2.01
C LYS A 88 5.96 -8.94 -2.39
N TYR A 89 6.10 -8.04 -3.37
CA TYR A 89 7.38 -7.74 -4.00
C TYR A 89 7.95 -6.34 -3.72
N GLN A 90 7.24 -5.44 -3.03
CA GLN A 90 7.74 -4.09 -2.72
C GLN A 90 9.10 -4.12 -2.01
N ASN A 91 9.31 -5.04 -1.05
CA ASN A 91 10.58 -5.19 -0.33
C ASN A 91 11.64 -5.97 -1.13
N ALA A 92 11.25 -6.64 -2.20
CA ALA A 92 12.15 -7.32 -3.13
C ALA A 92 12.65 -6.41 -4.26
N GLY A 93 12.10 -5.21 -4.38
CA GLY A 93 12.53 -4.21 -5.35
C GLY A 93 11.57 -4.00 -6.51
N VAL A 94 10.27 -4.31 -6.35
CA VAL A 94 9.22 -3.87 -7.28
C VAL A 94 8.62 -2.56 -6.79
N GLN A 95 8.50 -1.60 -7.67
CA GLN A 95 7.76 -0.35 -7.46
C GLN A 95 6.56 -0.33 -8.38
N VAL A 96 5.36 -0.33 -7.79
CA VAL A 96 4.12 -0.09 -8.55
C VAL A 96 3.86 1.41 -8.62
N VAL A 97 3.48 1.86 -9.80
CA VAL A 97 3.04 3.22 -10.10
C VAL A 97 1.72 3.10 -10.86
N GLU A 98 0.68 3.69 -10.31
CA GLU A 98 -0.65 3.71 -10.92
C GLU A 98 -0.97 5.12 -11.42
N VAL A 99 -1.47 5.21 -12.64
CA VAL A 99 -1.94 6.48 -13.22
C VAL A 99 -3.40 6.30 -13.65
N SER A 100 -4.26 7.07 -13.02
CA SER A 100 -5.67 7.10 -13.39
C SER A 100 -5.89 7.94 -14.65
N MET A 101 -6.70 7.41 -15.54
CA MET A 101 -7.22 8.06 -16.73
C MET A 101 -8.65 8.59 -16.52
N ASN A 102 -9.03 8.88 -15.28
CA ASN A 102 -10.24 9.63 -15.00
C ASN A 102 -10.05 11.11 -15.35
N ASP A 103 -11.12 11.79 -15.73
CA ASP A 103 -11.04 13.23 -16.02
C ASP A 103 -10.80 14.02 -14.73
N ASN A 104 -9.60 14.61 -14.64
CA ASN A 104 -9.21 15.42 -13.48
C ASN A 104 -10.05 16.72 -13.35
N SER A 105 -10.66 17.19 -14.41
CA SER A 105 -11.50 18.39 -14.43
C SER A 105 -12.95 18.10 -14.02
N ASP A 106 -13.38 16.83 -14.06
CA ASP A 106 -14.74 16.42 -13.66
C ASP A 106 -14.78 16.06 -12.15
N PRO A 107 -15.53 16.81 -11.34
CA PRO A 107 -15.68 16.51 -9.91
C PRO A 107 -16.28 15.11 -9.63
N SER A 108 -17.12 14.58 -10.52
CA SER A 108 -17.73 13.26 -10.36
C SER A 108 -16.71 12.14 -10.55
N ASP A 109 -15.83 12.26 -11.53
CA ASP A 109 -14.72 11.34 -11.77
C ASP A 109 -13.70 11.36 -10.62
N LYS A 110 -13.37 12.55 -10.13
CA LYS A 110 -12.53 12.70 -8.95
C LYS A 110 -13.16 12.05 -7.71
N GLY A 111 -14.47 12.23 -7.51
CA GLY A 111 -15.21 11.60 -6.42
C GLY A 111 -15.21 10.07 -6.52
N ALA A 112 -15.44 9.53 -7.72
CA ALA A 112 -15.38 8.09 -7.97
C ALA A 112 -14.01 7.50 -7.68
N MET A 113 -12.94 8.21 -8.06
CA MET A 113 -11.57 7.82 -7.81
C MET A 113 -11.25 7.80 -6.31
N LEU A 114 -11.58 8.85 -5.57
CA LEU A 114 -11.36 8.91 -4.12
C LEU A 114 -12.09 7.79 -3.39
N LYS A 115 -13.33 7.53 -3.78
CA LYS A 115 -14.12 6.41 -3.25
C LYS A 115 -13.42 5.07 -3.50
N TRP A 116 -12.98 4.81 -4.75
CA TRP A 116 -12.31 3.57 -5.09
C TRP A 116 -11.01 3.39 -4.32
N LEU A 117 -10.19 4.44 -4.20
CA LEU A 117 -8.96 4.40 -3.41
C LEU A 117 -9.22 4.14 -1.92
N GLY A 118 -10.31 4.70 -1.37
CA GLY A 118 -10.73 4.42 0.01
C GLY A 118 -11.14 2.97 0.21
N GLU A 119 -11.84 2.36 -0.75
CA GLU A 119 -12.30 0.98 -0.70
C GLU A 119 -11.15 -0.03 -0.91
N THR A 120 -10.22 0.25 -1.82
CA THR A 120 -9.15 -0.69 -2.19
C THR A 120 -7.89 -0.54 -1.35
N ASN A 121 -7.63 0.64 -0.81
CA ASN A 121 -6.47 1.00 0.02
C ASN A 121 -5.14 0.45 -0.53
N PRO A 122 -4.71 0.87 -1.74
CA PRO A 122 -3.51 0.37 -2.38
C PRO A 122 -2.25 0.77 -1.62
N PRO A 123 -1.22 -0.10 -1.54
CA PRO A 123 0.04 0.17 -0.82
C PRO A 123 1.05 0.99 -1.66
N PHE A 124 0.62 1.59 -2.74
CA PHE A 124 1.44 2.33 -3.69
C PHE A 124 0.81 3.69 -4.03
N PRO A 125 1.60 4.63 -4.59
CA PRO A 125 1.07 5.91 -5.03
C PRO A 125 0.18 5.77 -6.25
N VAL A 126 -0.91 6.54 -6.27
CA VAL A 126 -1.80 6.67 -7.42
C VAL A 126 -1.78 8.13 -7.87
N TYR A 127 -1.58 8.31 -9.14
CA TYR A 127 -1.56 9.61 -9.82
C TYR A 127 -2.80 9.75 -10.70
N ILE A 128 -3.04 10.95 -11.21
CA ILE A 128 -4.08 11.20 -12.21
C ILE A 128 -3.45 11.87 -13.42
N ALA A 129 -3.80 11.42 -14.61
CA ALA A 129 -3.33 12.01 -15.86
C ALA A 129 -3.79 13.48 -15.98
N SER A 130 -2.91 14.31 -16.49
CA SER A 130 -3.22 15.74 -16.70
C SER A 130 -4.22 15.98 -17.82
N SER A 131 -4.33 15.03 -18.74
CA SER A 131 -5.17 15.09 -19.93
C SER A 131 -5.49 13.69 -20.41
N LEU A 132 -6.62 13.54 -21.10
CA LEU A 132 -7.04 12.33 -21.79
C LEU A 132 -6.85 12.45 -23.30
N GLU A 133 -6.14 13.49 -23.75
CA GLU A 133 -5.89 13.76 -25.14
C GLU A 133 -4.73 12.91 -25.70
N ASP A 134 -4.72 12.73 -26.98
CA ASP A 134 -3.71 11.99 -27.76
C ASP A 134 -2.25 12.35 -27.38
N ASP A 135 -1.99 13.61 -27.05
CA ASP A 135 -0.66 14.08 -26.71
C ASP A 135 -0.14 13.50 -25.40
N PHE A 136 -1.03 13.19 -24.45
CA PHE A 136 -0.66 12.48 -23.22
C PHE A 136 -0.17 11.06 -23.56
N TYR A 137 -0.96 10.30 -24.32
CA TYR A 137 -0.62 8.93 -24.72
C TYR A 137 0.67 8.87 -25.52
N LYS A 138 0.81 9.75 -26.52
CA LYS A 138 2.04 9.86 -27.34
C LYS A 138 3.25 10.24 -26.50
N GLY A 139 3.05 11.14 -25.53
CA GLY A 139 4.11 11.61 -24.66
C GLY A 139 4.57 10.55 -23.66
N VAL A 140 3.69 9.62 -23.23
CA VAL A 140 4.07 8.50 -22.37
C VAL A 140 4.77 7.40 -23.15
N SER A 141 4.19 6.96 -24.27
CA SER A 141 4.76 5.88 -25.08
C SER A 141 4.28 5.95 -26.53
N PRO A 142 5.20 5.97 -27.53
CA PRO A 142 4.84 5.84 -28.94
C PRO A 142 4.10 4.54 -29.25
N GLN A 143 4.32 3.46 -28.48
CA GLN A 143 3.64 2.18 -28.66
C GLN A 143 2.17 2.34 -28.28
N TRP A 144 1.86 2.97 -27.15
CA TRP A 144 0.50 3.20 -26.70
C TRP A 144 -0.28 4.03 -27.71
N ALA A 145 0.30 5.12 -28.18
CA ALA A 145 -0.33 5.96 -29.21
C ALA A 145 -0.63 5.20 -30.52
N LYS A 146 0.17 4.19 -30.84
CA LYS A 146 0.00 3.37 -32.04
C LYS A 146 -1.11 2.32 -31.88
N ASP A 147 -1.22 1.71 -30.71
CA ASP A 147 -2.13 0.59 -30.44
C ASP A 147 -3.53 1.07 -30.01
N GLY A 148 -3.69 2.38 -29.74
CA GLY A 148 -4.93 3.00 -29.30
C GLY A 148 -5.07 3.12 -27.78
N GLU A 149 -6.20 3.65 -27.32
CA GLU A 149 -6.42 4.10 -25.92
C GLU A 149 -6.97 3.01 -24.97
N GLY A 150 -6.79 1.72 -25.28
CA GLY A 150 -7.36 0.63 -24.49
C GLY A 150 -6.81 0.58 -23.05
N LEU A 151 -7.72 0.40 -22.07
CA LEU A 151 -7.40 0.18 -20.65
C LEU A 151 -7.87 -1.22 -20.20
N PRO A 152 -7.19 -1.83 -19.21
CA PRO A 152 -5.95 -1.36 -18.59
C PRO A 152 -4.75 -1.46 -19.52
N MET A 153 -3.76 -0.63 -19.28
CA MET A 153 -2.50 -0.68 -19.99
C MET A 153 -1.34 -0.76 -19.00
N THR A 154 -0.49 -1.76 -19.15
CA THR A 154 0.66 -2.02 -18.26
C THR A 154 1.96 -1.95 -19.03
N MET A 155 2.93 -1.24 -18.47
CA MET A 155 4.33 -1.24 -18.89
C MET A 155 5.21 -1.71 -17.73
N ILE A 156 6.11 -2.66 -18.00
CA ILE A 156 7.08 -3.12 -17.00
C ILE A 156 8.46 -2.70 -17.44
N PHE A 157 9.18 -2.06 -16.52
CA PHE A 157 10.55 -1.59 -16.74
C PHE A 157 11.50 -2.39 -15.85
N ASP A 158 12.65 -2.76 -16.42
CA ASP A 158 13.74 -3.36 -15.67
C ASP A 158 14.44 -2.36 -14.73
N ARG A 159 15.45 -2.80 -14.01
CA ARG A 159 16.20 -1.97 -13.05
C ARG A 159 16.97 -0.82 -13.70
N ASP A 160 17.24 -0.90 -15.00
CA ASP A 160 17.90 0.16 -15.77
C ASP A 160 16.91 1.21 -16.28
N GLY A 161 15.61 0.95 -16.09
CA GLY A 161 14.52 1.79 -16.58
C GLY A 161 14.19 1.56 -18.05
N LYS A 162 14.59 0.40 -18.60
CA LYS A 162 14.23 -0.02 -19.95
C LYS A 162 12.90 -0.76 -19.91
N MET A 163 11.94 -0.37 -20.75
CA MET A 163 10.69 -1.09 -20.92
C MET A 163 10.95 -2.48 -21.52
N VAL A 164 10.51 -3.52 -20.82
CA VAL A 164 10.69 -4.94 -21.20
C VAL A 164 9.38 -5.65 -21.50
N HIS A 165 8.26 -5.19 -20.94
CA HIS A 165 6.93 -5.70 -21.24
C HIS A 165 5.95 -4.56 -21.47
N TYR A 166 4.98 -4.80 -22.34
CA TYR A 166 3.86 -3.91 -22.64
C TYR A 166 2.59 -4.74 -22.86
N TYR A 167 1.52 -4.41 -22.16
CA TYR A 167 0.25 -5.08 -22.25
C TYR A 167 -0.88 -4.07 -22.31
N GLN A 168 -1.87 -4.32 -23.18
CA GLN A 168 -3.09 -3.54 -23.27
C GLN A 168 -4.31 -4.43 -23.00
N ARG A 169 -4.28 -5.08 -21.87
CA ARG A 169 -5.29 -5.95 -21.31
C ARG A 169 -5.07 -6.16 -19.83
N ALA A 170 -6.10 -6.62 -19.13
CA ALA A 170 -5.93 -7.05 -17.75
C ALA A 170 -4.96 -8.24 -17.64
N LEU A 171 -4.10 -8.21 -16.63
CA LEU A 171 -3.19 -9.27 -16.24
C LEU A 171 -3.68 -9.98 -14.99
N THR A 172 -3.43 -11.26 -14.91
CA THR A 172 -3.61 -12.05 -13.69
C THR A 172 -2.38 -11.90 -12.79
N LEU A 173 -2.52 -12.18 -11.49
CA LEU A 173 -1.40 -12.20 -10.56
C LEU A 173 -0.26 -13.11 -11.03
N ALA A 174 -0.60 -14.30 -11.58
CA ALA A 174 0.40 -15.26 -12.07
C ALA A 174 1.22 -14.70 -13.25
N GLU A 175 0.59 -13.98 -14.18
CA GLU A 175 1.28 -13.31 -15.28
C GLU A 175 2.19 -12.19 -14.75
N MET A 176 1.70 -11.32 -13.87
CA MET A 176 2.51 -10.27 -13.25
C MET A 176 3.74 -10.84 -12.53
N GLU A 177 3.56 -11.91 -11.75
CA GLU A 177 4.64 -12.58 -11.03
C GLU A 177 5.64 -13.24 -11.98
N SER A 178 5.17 -13.84 -13.09
CA SER A 178 6.02 -14.43 -14.12
C SER A 178 6.94 -13.39 -14.76
N ASP A 179 6.46 -12.17 -14.95
CA ASP A 179 7.21 -11.09 -15.57
C ASP A 179 8.19 -10.42 -14.62
N VAL A 180 7.75 -10.12 -13.37
CA VAL A 180 8.60 -9.36 -12.44
C VAL A 180 9.69 -10.23 -11.79
N THR A 181 9.44 -11.52 -11.54
CA THR A 181 10.38 -12.40 -10.83
C THR A 181 11.74 -12.55 -11.52
N PRO A 182 11.81 -12.77 -12.85
CA PRO A 182 13.09 -12.84 -13.55
C PRO A 182 13.87 -11.53 -13.49
N LEU A 183 13.18 -10.38 -13.55
CA LEU A 183 13.79 -9.06 -13.50
C LEU A 183 14.38 -8.74 -12.13
N LEU A 184 13.82 -9.30 -11.06
CA LEU A 184 14.37 -9.18 -9.71
C LEU A 184 15.65 -10.00 -9.53
N ALA A 185 15.80 -11.11 -10.23
CA ALA A 185 16.99 -11.98 -10.19
C ALA A 185 18.14 -11.45 -11.06
N ALA A 186 17.85 -10.62 -12.06
CA ALA A 186 18.86 -10.01 -12.92
C ALA A 186 19.73 -9.03 -12.11
N LYS A 187 21.06 -9.15 -12.29
CA LYS A 187 22.07 -8.28 -11.65
C LYS A 187 22.39 -7.11 -12.54
#